data_606d13349d2a574c1e060a3c555e5b5c
#
_entry.id   606d13349d2a574c1e060a3c555e5b5c
#
_cell.length_a   1.000
_cell.length_b   1.000
_cell.length_c   1.000
_cell.angle_alpha   90.00
_cell.angle_beta   90.00
_cell.angle_gamma   90.00
#
_symmetry.space_group_name_H-M   'P 1'
#
loop_
_entity.id
_entity.type
_entity.pdbx_description
1 polymer ?
#
loop_
_entity_poly.entity_id
_entity_poly.type
_entity_poly.pdbx_seq_one_letter_code
_entity_poly.pdbx_strand_id
1 'polypeptide(L)'
;MENQELIKQVTEKAEKWLTPAYDAETQAEVKRMLENEDKTELIEAFYKDLEFGTGGLRGIMGVGSNRMNIYTVGAATQGLSNYLKKNFKDLPQISVVVGHDCRNNSRLFAETSANIFSANGIKVYLFDDMRPTPEMSFAIRHLGCQSGIILTASHNPKEYNGYKAYWDDGAQVLAPHDAGIIDEVNNIASAADIKFKGNPDLIQIIGEDIDKIYLDMVKTVSIDPEAIARHKDMKIVYTPIHGTGMMLIPRALKMWGFENVFTVPEQMIKDGNFPTVISPNPENAEALSMAVNLAKEIDADLVMASDPDADRVGIACKDDKGEWVLINGNQTC
;
A
#
# COMPACT_ATOMS: atom_id res chain seq x y z
N MET A 1 9.02 -37.79 -11.48
CA MET A 1 7.82 -38.12 -10.67
C MET A 1 7.31 -36.91 -9.89
N GLU A 2 8.15 -36.23 -9.11
CA GLU A 2 7.69 -35.02 -8.34
C GLU A 2 7.13 -33.89 -9.21
N ASN A 3 7.71 -33.60 -10.36
CA ASN A 3 7.23 -32.54 -11.24
C ASN A 3 5.87 -32.86 -11.90
N GLN A 4 5.59 -34.13 -12.20
CA GLN A 4 4.28 -34.53 -12.77
C GLN A 4 3.16 -34.47 -11.73
N GLU A 5 3.43 -34.81 -10.49
CA GLU A 5 2.45 -34.71 -9.39
C GLU A 5 2.14 -33.25 -9.09
N LEU A 6 3.15 -32.37 -9.06
CA LEU A 6 2.96 -30.94 -8.89
C LEU A 6 2.10 -30.35 -10.00
N ILE A 7 2.40 -30.68 -11.28
CA ILE A 7 1.61 -30.21 -12.42
C ILE A 7 0.15 -30.65 -12.30
N LYS A 8 -0.11 -31.88 -11.89
CA LYS A 8 -1.46 -32.37 -11.65
C LYS A 8 -2.19 -31.57 -10.58
N GLN A 9 -1.56 -31.34 -9.44
CA GLN A 9 -2.13 -30.59 -8.31
C GLN A 9 -2.46 -29.14 -8.71
N VAL A 10 -1.53 -28.45 -9.41
CA VAL A 10 -1.78 -27.06 -9.86
C VAL A 10 -2.85 -27.00 -10.94
N THR A 11 -2.94 -28.01 -11.81
CA THR A 11 -3.99 -28.13 -12.81
C THR A 11 -5.37 -28.25 -12.15
N GLU A 12 -5.53 -29.18 -11.22
CA GLU A 12 -6.78 -29.37 -10.47
C GLU A 12 -7.19 -28.10 -9.69
N LYS A 13 -6.20 -27.35 -9.18
CA LYS A 13 -6.45 -26.10 -8.47
C LYS A 13 -6.88 -24.98 -9.42
N ALA A 14 -6.22 -24.86 -10.57
CA ALA A 14 -6.54 -23.89 -11.60
C ALA A 14 -7.94 -24.12 -12.22
N GLU A 15 -8.32 -25.40 -12.46
CA GLU A 15 -9.63 -25.76 -12.98
C GLU A 15 -10.79 -25.28 -12.10
N LYS A 16 -10.58 -25.15 -10.77
CA LYS A 16 -11.59 -24.59 -9.85
C LYS A 16 -11.86 -23.11 -10.12
N TRP A 17 -10.97 -22.41 -10.83
CA TRP A 17 -11.16 -21.03 -11.24
C TRP A 17 -11.94 -20.86 -12.54
N LEU A 18 -12.34 -21.97 -13.19
CA LEU A 18 -13.20 -21.96 -14.40
C LEU A 18 -14.70 -21.98 -14.09
N THR A 19 -15.09 -21.68 -12.87
CA THR A 19 -16.50 -21.62 -12.43
C THR A 19 -17.07 -20.21 -12.61
N PRO A 20 -18.43 -20.05 -12.63
CA PRO A 20 -19.08 -18.74 -12.72
C PRO A 20 -18.81 -17.79 -11.56
N ALA A 21 -18.13 -18.24 -10.50
CA ALA A 21 -17.67 -17.37 -9.40
C ALA A 21 -16.52 -16.43 -9.80
N TYR A 22 -15.87 -16.72 -10.92
CA TYR A 22 -14.80 -15.92 -11.48
C TYR A 22 -15.24 -15.26 -12.77
N ASP A 23 -14.76 -14.05 -13.06
CA ASP A 23 -15.10 -13.32 -14.27
C ASP A 23 -14.51 -13.97 -15.55
N ALA A 24 -15.05 -13.56 -16.70
CA ALA A 24 -14.71 -14.16 -17.99
C ALA A 24 -13.24 -13.95 -18.38
N GLU A 25 -12.64 -12.80 -18.00
CA GLU A 25 -11.23 -12.48 -18.30
C GLU A 25 -10.31 -13.39 -17.49
N THR A 26 -10.58 -13.52 -16.19
CA THR A 26 -9.87 -14.45 -15.30
C THR A 26 -9.95 -15.89 -15.79
N GLN A 27 -11.16 -16.36 -16.19
CA GLN A 27 -11.32 -17.70 -16.74
C GLN A 27 -10.57 -17.92 -18.05
N ALA A 28 -10.53 -16.89 -18.93
CA ALA A 28 -9.80 -16.97 -20.20
C ALA A 28 -8.29 -17.08 -19.95
N GLU A 29 -7.77 -16.34 -18.99
CA GLU A 29 -6.36 -16.37 -18.63
C GLU A 29 -5.96 -17.72 -18.00
N VAL A 30 -6.81 -18.28 -17.12
CA VAL A 30 -6.59 -19.64 -16.58
C VAL A 30 -6.57 -20.68 -17.69
N LYS A 31 -7.52 -20.61 -18.67
CA LYS A 31 -7.53 -21.54 -19.82
C LYS A 31 -6.24 -21.42 -20.63
N ARG A 32 -5.76 -20.20 -20.90
CA ARG A 32 -4.50 -19.95 -21.60
C ARG A 32 -3.32 -20.65 -20.90
N MET A 33 -3.22 -20.52 -19.57
CA MET A 33 -2.16 -21.18 -18.78
C MET A 33 -2.29 -22.72 -18.82
N LEU A 34 -3.54 -23.24 -18.76
CA LEU A 34 -3.79 -24.68 -18.82
C LEU A 34 -3.45 -25.28 -20.20
N GLU A 35 -3.67 -24.55 -21.29
CA GLU A 35 -3.42 -24.97 -22.66
C GLU A 35 -1.95 -24.83 -23.05
N ASN A 36 -1.16 -23.97 -22.37
CA ASN A 36 0.26 -23.77 -22.66
C ASN A 36 1.06 -25.06 -22.38
N GLU A 37 1.93 -25.46 -23.30
CA GLU A 37 2.83 -26.62 -23.11
C GLU A 37 3.84 -26.36 -21.97
N ASP A 38 4.37 -25.11 -21.88
CA ASP A 38 5.18 -24.68 -20.74
C ASP A 38 4.27 -24.38 -19.54
N LYS A 39 4.38 -25.22 -18.51
CA LYS A 39 3.60 -25.12 -17.27
C LYS A 39 4.22 -24.22 -16.20
N THR A 40 5.33 -23.54 -16.49
CA THR A 40 6.05 -22.69 -15.52
C THR A 40 5.12 -21.63 -14.92
N GLU A 41 4.42 -20.88 -15.78
CA GLU A 41 3.48 -19.84 -15.33
C GLU A 41 2.30 -20.40 -14.53
N LEU A 42 1.73 -21.53 -14.98
CA LEU A 42 0.66 -22.23 -14.26
C LEU A 42 1.12 -22.65 -12.85
N ILE A 43 2.31 -23.24 -12.76
CA ILE A 43 2.90 -23.65 -11.49
C ILE A 43 3.08 -22.44 -10.58
N GLU A 44 3.73 -21.38 -11.03
CA GLU A 44 3.95 -20.18 -10.24
C GLU A 44 2.67 -19.52 -9.75
N ALA A 45 1.61 -19.54 -10.57
CA ALA A 45 0.32 -18.96 -10.25
C ALA A 45 -0.49 -19.76 -9.22
N PHE A 46 -0.31 -21.10 -9.16
CA PHE A 46 -1.18 -21.99 -8.40
C PHE A 46 -0.50 -22.97 -7.45
N TYR A 47 0.86 -23.02 -7.36
CA TYR A 47 1.56 -24.02 -6.52
C TYR A 47 1.25 -23.89 -5.03
N LYS A 48 0.86 -22.71 -4.58
CA LYS A 48 0.38 -22.44 -3.22
C LYS A 48 -0.73 -21.36 -3.25
N ASP A 49 -1.31 -21.09 -2.11
CA ASP A 49 -2.15 -19.91 -1.90
C ASP A 49 -1.29 -18.76 -1.38
N LEU A 50 -1.68 -17.53 -1.72
CA LEU A 50 -1.03 -16.34 -1.21
C LEU A 50 -1.34 -16.25 0.30
N GLU A 51 -0.30 -16.38 1.12
CA GLU A 51 -0.45 -16.43 2.56
C GLU A 51 -0.74 -15.04 3.13
N PHE A 52 -1.76 -14.95 3.98
CA PHE A 52 -1.93 -13.81 4.86
C PHE A 52 -0.93 -13.99 6.02
N GLY A 53 0.19 -13.26 5.95
CA GLY A 53 1.21 -13.26 7.00
C GLY A 53 0.92 -12.21 8.08
N THR A 54 1.87 -12.04 9.02
CA THR A 54 1.80 -10.97 10.01
C THR A 54 1.63 -9.62 9.32
N GLY A 55 0.47 -9.00 9.52
CA GLY A 55 0.14 -7.70 9.00
C GLY A 55 -0.36 -7.65 7.55
N GLY A 56 -0.59 -8.77 6.84
CA GLY A 56 -1.24 -8.73 5.53
C GLY A 56 -0.72 -9.67 4.45
N LEU A 57 -1.00 -9.33 3.19
CA LEU A 57 -0.58 -10.06 1.98
C LEU A 57 0.47 -9.27 1.20
N ARG A 58 1.32 -9.96 0.44
CA ARG A 58 2.20 -9.35 -0.57
C ARG A 58 2.53 -10.36 -1.66
N GLY A 59 2.43 -9.97 -2.92
CA GLY A 59 2.74 -10.84 -4.04
C GLY A 59 2.76 -10.13 -5.38
N ILE A 60 3.17 -10.86 -6.41
CA ILE A 60 3.10 -10.41 -7.80
C ILE A 60 1.62 -10.34 -8.20
N MET A 61 1.23 -9.30 -8.93
CA MET A 61 -0.12 -9.16 -9.48
C MET A 61 -0.34 -10.13 -10.63
N GLY A 62 -1.56 -10.67 -10.74
CA GLY A 62 -1.97 -11.55 -11.82
C GLY A 62 -3.05 -12.56 -11.41
N VAL A 63 -3.41 -13.42 -12.33
CA VAL A 63 -4.39 -14.50 -12.11
C VAL A 63 -3.73 -15.66 -11.38
N GLY A 64 -4.43 -16.21 -10.39
CA GLY A 64 -3.98 -17.38 -9.64
C GLY A 64 -4.05 -17.18 -8.13
N SER A 65 -4.06 -18.29 -7.40
CA SER A 65 -4.17 -18.28 -5.94
C SER A 65 -2.90 -17.77 -5.23
N ASN A 66 -1.75 -17.83 -5.91
CA ASN A 66 -0.47 -17.29 -5.43
C ASN A 66 -0.15 -15.90 -6.04
N ARG A 67 -1.18 -15.15 -6.44
CA ARG A 67 -1.05 -13.83 -7.05
C ARG A 67 -1.95 -12.82 -6.34
N MET A 68 -1.57 -11.53 -6.38
CA MET A 68 -2.43 -10.43 -5.96
C MET A 68 -3.46 -10.13 -7.06
N ASN A 69 -4.73 -10.34 -6.75
CA ASN A 69 -5.87 -10.06 -7.62
C ASN A 69 -7.12 -9.78 -6.77
N ILE A 70 -8.23 -9.45 -7.41
CA ILE A 70 -9.49 -9.14 -6.73
C ILE A 70 -10.03 -10.29 -5.88
N TYR A 71 -9.71 -11.55 -6.20
CA TYR A 71 -10.17 -12.73 -5.46
C TYR A 71 -9.34 -13.00 -4.22
N THR A 72 -8.00 -12.89 -4.30
CA THR A 72 -7.11 -13.05 -3.14
C THR A 72 -7.24 -11.89 -2.17
N VAL A 73 -7.33 -10.65 -2.67
CA VAL A 73 -7.70 -9.46 -1.88
C VAL A 73 -9.10 -9.60 -1.30
N GLY A 74 -10.03 -10.15 -2.09
CA GLY A 74 -11.40 -10.41 -1.66
C GLY A 74 -11.48 -11.40 -0.52
N ALA A 75 -10.77 -12.53 -0.61
CA ALA A 75 -10.72 -13.53 0.46
C ALA A 75 -10.13 -12.94 1.76
N ALA A 76 -9.05 -12.17 1.65
CA ALA A 76 -8.45 -11.48 2.79
C ALA A 76 -9.43 -10.50 3.45
N THR A 77 -10.15 -9.70 2.64
CA THR A 77 -11.12 -8.72 3.13
C THR A 77 -12.36 -9.39 3.73
N GLN A 78 -12.84 -10.48 3.13
CA GLN A 78 -13.95 -11.25 3.69
C GLN A 78 -13.57 -11.89 5.03
N GLY A 79 -12.37 -12.51 5.12
CA GLY A 79 -11.84 -13.07 6.36
C GLY A 79 -11.69 -12.02 7.45
N LEU A 80 -11.07 -10.86 7.14
CA LEU A 80 -10.97 -9.75 8.07
C LEU A 80 -12.35 -9.24 8.50
N SER A 81 -13.34 -9.14 7.58
CA SER A 81 -14.71 -8.77 7.91
C SER A 81 -15.36 -9.73 8.90
N ASN A 82 -15.16 -11.04 8.70
CA ASN A 82 -15.67 -12.08 9.59
C ASN A 82 -15.04 -11.96 10.98
N TYR A 83 -13.73 -11.76 11.04
CA TYR A 83 -12.99 -11.60 12.29
C TYR A 83 -13.41 -10.35 13.07
N LEU A 84 -13.55 -9.20 12.40
CA LEU A 84 -14.02 -7.95 13.01
C LEU A 84 -15.42 -8.14 13.62
N LYS A 85 -16.34 -8.77 12.92
CA LYS A 85 -17.71 -9.02 13.41
C LYS A 85 -17.74 -9.94 14.63
N LYS A 86 -16.78 -10.85 14.79
CA LYS A 86 -16.66 -11.70 15.99
C LYS A 86 -16.10 -10.92 17.18
N ASN A 87 -15.09 -10.08 16.95
CA ASN A 87 -14.41 -9.35 18.03
C ASN A 87 -15.18 -8.12 18.50
N PHE A 88 -15.91 -7.46 17.62
CA PHE A 88 -16.65 -6.22 17.91
C PHE A 88 -18.17 -6.39 17.83
N LYS A 89 -18.67 -7.60 18.17
CA LYS A 89 -20.10 -7.98 18.07
C LYS A 89 -21.05 -7.06 18.87
N ASP A 90 -20.55 -6.42 19.91
CA ASP A 90 -21.33 -5.57 20.81
C ASP A 90 -21.39 -4.11 20.35
N LEU A 91 -20.64 -3.73 19.32
CA LEU A 91 -20.70 -2.40 18.74
C LEU A 91 -21.90 -2.25 17.81
N PRO A 92 -22.62 -1.12 17.88
CA PRO A 92 -23.76 -0.86 16.98
C PRO A 92 -23.34 -0.74 15.53
N GLN A 93 -22.11 -0.28 15.26
CA GLN A 93 -21.54 -0.14 13.93
C GLN A 93 -20.03 -0.33 14.00
N ILE A 94 -19.53 -1.30 13.27
CA ILE A 94 -18.08 -1.48 13.01
C ILE A 94 -17.70 -0.58 11.84
N SER A 95 -16.54 0.06 11.90
CA SER A 95 -16.01 0.89 10.83
C SER A 95 -14.55 0.60 10.52
N VAL A 96 -14.15 0.87 9.28
CA VAL A 96 -12.77 0.67 8.78
C VAL A 96 -12.34 1.84 7.90
N VAL A 97 -11.03 2.08 7.85
CA VAL A 97 -10.41 2.98 6.86
C VAL A 97 -9.80 2.17 5.74
N VAL A 98 -9.96 2.63 4.50
CA VAL A 98 -9.36 2.00 3.31
C VAL A 98 -8.57 3.04 2.55
N GLY A 99 -7.28 2.77 2.34
CA GLY A 99 -6.36 3.60 1.55
C GLY A 99 -5.60 2.79 0.50
N HIS A 100 -4.89 3.50 -0.36
CA HIS A 100 -4.05 2.87 -1.39
C HIS A 100 -2.88 3.78 -1.79
N ASP A 101 -1.84 3.19 -2.39
CA ASP A 101 -0.73 3.90 -3.01
C ASP A 101 -0.94 4.12 -4.52
N CYS A 102 0.12 4.53 -5.23
CA CYS A 102 0.09 4.82 -6.66
C CYS A 102 0.16 3.58 -7.57
N ARG A 103 0.40 2.38 -7.03
CA ARG A 103 0.64 1.16 -7.81
C ARG A 103 -0.52 0.80 -8.70
N ASN A 104 -0.21 0.11 -9.78
CA ASN A 104 -1.22 -0.49 -10.65
C ASN A 104 -2.16 -1.36 -9.81
N ASN A 105 -3.46 -1.29 -10.09
CA ASN A 105 -4.52 -2.00 -9.38
C ASN A 105 -4.74 -1.62 -7.90
N SER A 106 -3.91 -0.79 -7.25
CA SER A 106 -4.13 -0.42 -5.84
C SER A 106 -5.50 0.21 -5.61
N ARG A 107 -5.93 1.12 -6.49
CA ARG A 107 -7.28 1.70 -6.45
C ARG A 107 -8.38 0.65 -6.63
N LEU A 108 -8.24 -0.23 -7.62
CA LEU A 108 -9.19 -1.33 -7.86
C LEU A 108 -9.32 -2.24 -6.64
N PHE A 109 -8.20 -2.60 -6.02
CA PHE A 109 -8.19 -3.44 -4.82
C PHE A 109 -8.78 -2.72 -3.61
N ALA A 110 -8.57 -1.41 -3.46
CA ALA A 110 -9.18 -0.59 -2.42
C ALA A 110 -10.71 -0.55 -2.58
N GLU A 111 -11.21 -0.29 -3.78
CA GLU A 111 -12.65 -0.30 -4.08
C GLU A 111 -13.29 -1.68 -3.90
N THR A 112 -12.59 -2.75 -4.32
CA THR A 112 -13.02 -4.14 -4.08
C THR A 112 -13.17 -4.41 -2.58
N SER A 113 -12.17 -4.02 -1.80
CA SER A 113 -12.20 -4.18 -0.34
C SER A 113 -13.32 -3.35 0.31
N ALA A 114 -13.50 -2.11 -0.11
CA ALA A 114 -14.58 -1.25 0.38
C ALA A 114 -15.97 -1.85 0.10
N ASN A 115 -16.15 -2.42 -1.10
CA ASN A 115 -17.39 -3.12 -1.43
C ASN A 115 -17.63 -4.34 -0.53
N ILE A 116 -16.60 -5.14 -0.26
CA ILE A 116 -16.74 -6.35 0.57
C ILE A 116 -17.01 -5.98 2.03
N PHE A 117 -16.30 -5.00 2.61
CA PHE A 117 -16.58 -4.52 3.97
C PHE A 117 -18.03 -4.03 4.08
N SER A 118 -18.47 -3.17 3.16
CA SER A 118 -19.81 -2.61 3.18
C SER A 118 -20.90 -3.67 2.98
N ALA A 119 -20.67 -4.68 2.12
CA ALA A 119 -21.55 -5.84 1.95
C ALA A 119 -21.67 -6.69 3.22
N ASN A 120 -20.69 -6.63 4.12
CA ASN A 120 -20.71 -7.29 5.42
C ASN A 120 -21.29 -6.40 6.55
N GLY A 121 -21.85 -5.22 6.22
CA GLY A 121 -22.47 -4.30 7.16
C GLY A 121 -21.45 -3.43 7.93
N ILE A 122 -20.20 -3.36 7.45
CA ILE A 122 -19.14 -2.56 8.05
C ILE A 122 -19.10 -1.20 7.35
N LYS A 123 -19.09 -0.11 8.10
CA LYS A 123 -18.93 1.24 7.56
C LYS A 123 -17.50 1.43 7.07
N VAL A 124 -17.34 2.00 5.88
CA VAL A 124 -16.05 2.22 5.24
C VAL A 124 -15.80 3.70 5.07
N TYR A 125 -14.63 4.15 5.51
CA TYR A 125 -14.05 5.44 5.15
C TYR A 125 -13.00 5.19 4.07
N LEU A 126 -13.33 5.49 2.82
CA LEU A 126 -12.45 5.27 1.65
C LEU A 126 -11.80 6.59 1.26
N PHE A 127 -10.48 6.63 1.22
CA PHE A 127 -9.79 7.80 0.69
C PHE A 127 -10.11 8.01 -0.80
N ASP A 128 -10.34 9.26 -1.17
CA ASP A 128 -10.69 9.70 -2.53
C ASP A 128 -9.56 9.46 -3.54
N ASP A 129 -8.32 9.56 -3.09
CA ASP A 129 -7.12 9.26 -3.85
C ASP A 129 -6.07 8.60 -2.94
N MET A 130 -4.89 8.31 -3.47
CA MET A 130 -3.77 7.74 -2.70
C MET A 130 -3.40 8.61 -1.50
N ARG A 131 -3.06 7.98 -0.38
CA ARG A 131 -2.56 8.64 0.83
C ARG A 131 -1.43 7.86 1.46
N PRO A 132 -0.53 8.56 2.21
CA PRO A 132 0.54 7.94 2.97
C PRO A 132 0.06 6.92 4.00
N THR A 133 0.81 5.84 4.18
CA THR A 133 0.57 4.84 5.24
C THR A 133 0.43 5.47 6.63
N PRO A 134 1.29 6.44 7.05
CA PRO A 134 1.14 7.09 8.36
C PRO A 134 -0.18 7.85 8.54
N GLU A 135 -0.70 8.47 7.48
CA GLU A 135 -2.00 9.15 7.55
C GLU A 135 -3.16 8.15 7.71
N MET A 136 -3.08 7.00 7.02
CA MET A 136 -4.08 5.95 7.18
C MET A 136 -4.12 5.43 8.63
N SER A 137 -2.96 5.18 9.24
CA SER A 137 -2.83 4.83 10.65
C SER A 137 -3.45 5.89 11.59
N PHE A 138 -3.21 7.17 11.30
CA PHE A 138 -3.83 8.28 12.02
C PHE A 138 -5.34 8.30 11.85
N ALA A 139 -5.85 8.12 10.62
CA ALA A 139 -7.27 8.16 10.32
C ALA A 139 -8.08 7.07 11.06
N ILE A 140 -7.51 5.86 11.24
CA ILE A 140 -8.11 4.79 12.03
C ILE A 140 -8.42 5.28 13.45
N ARG A 141 -7.42 5.85 14.12
CA ARG A 141 -7.55 6.36 15.50
C ARG A 141 -8.44 7.59 15.57
N HIS A 142 -8.28 8.53 14.64
CA HIS A 142 -9.04 9.78 14.62
C HIS A 142 -10.55 9.55 14.41
N LEU A 143 -10.90 8.61 13.53
CA LEU A 143 -12.29 8.27 13.21
C LEU A 143 -12.88 7.19 14.15
N GLY A 144 -12.08 6.65 15.08
CA GLY A 144 -12.51 5.60 16.02
C GLY A 144 -12.85 4.28 15.30
N CYS A 145 -12.14 3.97 14.22
CA CYS A 145 -12.34 2.75 13.46
C CYS A 145 -11.73 1.52 14.16
N GLN A 146 -12.31 0.35 13.96
CA GLN A 146 -11.85 -0.90 14.53
C GLN A 146 -10.71 -1.54 13.75
N SER A 147 -10.52 -1.11 12.50
CA SER A 147 -9.45 -1.60 11.63
C SER A 147 -9.23 -0.63 10.46
N GLY A 148 -8.21 -0.88 9.71
CA GLY A 148 -7.97 -0.24 8.42
C GLY A 148 -7.06 -1.08 7.54
N ILE A 149 -7.06 -0.78 6.25
CA ILE A 149 -6.19 -1.43 5.28
C ILE A 149 -5.58 -0.41 4.33
N ILE A 150 -4.39 -0.69 3.87
CA ILE A 150 -3.79 0.04 2.76
C ILE A 150 -3.26 -0.93 1.69
N LEU A 151 -3.63 -0.66 0.44
CA LEU A 151 -3.22 -1.42 -0.73
C LEU A 151 -1.90 -0.85 -1.24
N THR A 152 -0.81 -1.52 -0.88
CA THR A 152 0.57 -1.11 -1.19
C THR A 152 1.53 -2.28 -1.08
N ALA A 153 2.59 -2.27 -1.87
CA ALA A 153 3.75 -3.14 -1.68
C ALA A 153 5.01 -2.35 -1.28
N SER A 154 4.84 -1.14 -0.68
CA SER A 154 5.94 -0.28 -0.23
C SER A 154 6.95 -0.03 -1.38
N HIS A 155 8.21 -0.38 -1.21
CA HIS A 155 9.30 -0.19 -2.17
C HIS A 155 9.56 -1.39 -3.11
N ASN A 156 8.71 -2.43 -3.10
CA ASN A 156 8.87 -3.57 -4.01
C ASN A 156 8.76 -3.14 -5.49
N PRO A 157 9.29 -3.93 -6.43
CA PRO A 157 9.14 -3.69 -7.86
C PRO A 157 7.68 -3.52 -8.32
N LYS A 158 7.47 -2.93 -9.49
CA LYS A 158 6.15 -2.55 -10.02
C LYS A 158 5.17 -3.71 -10.21
N GLU A 159 5.69 -4.92 -10.38
CA GLU A 159 4.89 -6.14 -10.55
C GLU A 159 4.17 -6.56 -9.26
N TYR A 160 4.62 -6.05 -8.11
CA TYR A 160 4.07 -6.39 -6.81
C TYR A 160 2.96 -5.44 -6.38
N ASN A 161 2.01 -5.99 -5.64
CA ASN A 161 1.11 -5.25 -4.79
C ASN A 161 0.97 -5.95 -3.43
N GLY A 162 0.27 -5.32 -2.48
CA GLY A 162 0.10 -5.86 -1.15
C GLY A 162 -1.16 -5.30 -0.47
N TYR A 163 -1.45 -5.88 0.66
CA TYR A 163 -2.60 -5.56 1.51
C TYR A 163 -2.08 -5.52 2.94
N LYS A 164 -1.80 -4.34 3.48
CA LYS A 164 -1.41 -4.17 4.88
C LYS A 164 -2.67 -3.97 5.71
N ALA A 165 -2.85 -4.76 6.77
CA ALA A 165 -3.96 -4.65 7.71
C ALA A 165 -3.51 -4.02 9.03
N TYR A 166 -4.37 -3.18 9.60
CA TYR A 166 -4.15 -2.41 10.83
C TYR A 166 -5.29 -2.65 11.82
N TRP A 167 -4.99 -2.56 13.11
CA TRP A 167 -5.97 -2.72 14.17
C TRP A 167 -6.48 -1.35 14.67
N ASP A 168 -7.30 -1.35 15.72
CA ASP A 168 -7.98 -0.14 16.25
C ASP A 168 -7.02 0.89 16.88
N ASP A 169 -5.83 0.45 17.27
CA ASP A 169 -4.76 1.32 17.76
C ASP A 169 -3.97 2.03 16.62
N GLY A 170 -4.28 1.73 15.36
CA GLY A 170 -3.59 2.24 14.18
C GLY A 170 -2.24 1.57 13.91
N ALA A 171 -1.86 0.54 14.66
CA ALA A 171 -0.69 -0.27 14.38
C ALA A 171 -1.02 -1.42 13.40
N GLN A 172 -0.01 -1.86 12.67
CA GLN A 172 -0.14 -3.05 11.82
C GLN A 172 -0.51 -4.27 12.67
N VAL A 173 -1.44 -5.09 12.15
CA VAL A 173 -1.95 -6.26 12.88
C VAL A 173 -0.83 -7.19 13.33
N LEU A 174 -0.85 -7.55 14.60
CA LEU A 174 0.07 -8.47 15.28
C LEU A 174 -0.72 -9.54 16.04
N ALA A 175 0.00 -10.49 16.64
CA ALA A 175 -0.59 -11.50 17.53
C ALA A 175 -1.38 -10.86 18.70
N PRO A 176 -2.55 -11.36 19.05
CA PRO A 176 -3.17 -12.62 18.57
C PRO A 176 -4.07 -12.43 17.32
N HIS A 177 -4.26 -11.20 16.84
CA HIS A 177 -5.25 -10.87 15.82
C HIS A 177 -4.85 -11.42 14.44
N ASP A 178 -3.56 -11.45 14.09
CA ASP A 178 -3.04 -12.00 12.85
C ASP A 178 -3.48 -13.46 12.67
N ALA A 179 -3.28 -14.33 13.67
CA ALA A 179 -3.68 -15.72 13.63
C ALA A 179 -5.20 -15.87 13.44
N GLY A 180 -5.99 -15.09 14.16
CA GLY A 180 -7.45 -15.12 14.03
C GLY A 180 -7.96 -14.66 12.66
N ILE A 181 -7.31 -13.69 12.05
CA ILE A 181 -7.61 -13.25 10.68
C ILE A 181 -7.24 -14.33 9.67
N ILE A 182 -6.04 -14.94 9.81
CA ILE A 182 -5.57 -16.04 8.98
C ILE A 182 -6.57 -17.20 8.99
N ASP A 183 -7.06 -17.59 10.17
CA ASP A 183 -8.06 -18.64 10.29
C ASP A 183 -9.34 -18.33 9.53
N GLU A 184 -9.85 -17.07 9.62
CA GLU A 184 -11.04 -16.65 8.87
C GLU A 184 -10.79 -16.61 7.36
N VAL A 185 -9.61 -16.18 6.91
CA VAL A 185 -9.22 -16.18 5.49
C VAL A 185 -9.16 -17.61 4.95
N ASN A 186 -8.55 -18.52 5.69
CA ASN A 186 -8.43 -19.93 5.30
C ASN A 186 -9.79 -20.66 5.25
N ASN A 187 -10.81 -20.14 5.93
CA ASN A 187 -12.18 -20.65 5.87
C ASN A 187 -12.96 -20.19 4.62
N ILE A 188 -12.41 -19.30 3.80
CA ILE A 188 -13.02 -18.89 2.53
C ILE A 188 -12.67 -19.95 1.47
N ALA A 189 -13.62 -20.83 1.18
CA ALA A 189 -13.39 -21.98 0.31
C ALA A 189 -13.31 -21.63 -1.18
N SER A 190 -14.02 -20.57 -1.59
CA SER A 190 -14.08 -20.13 -2.99
C SER A 190 -14.48 -18.66 -3.15
N ALA A 191 -14.33 -18.11 -4.34
CA ALA A 191 -14.80 -16.77 -4.66
C ALA A 191 -16.32 -16.58 -4.48
N ALA A 192 -17.10 -17.67 -4.49
CA ALA A 192 -18.54 -17.62 -4.23
C ALA A 192 -18.90 -17.26 -2.78
N ASP A 193 -17.95 -17.43 -1.84
CA ASP A 193 -18.14 -17.10 -0.42
C ASP A 193 -17.85 -15.62 -0.13
N ILE A 194 -17.36 -14.89 -1.13
CA ILE A 194 -16.97 -13.47 -1.01
C ILE A 194 -18.11 -12.58 -1.45
N LYS A 195 -18.47 -11.59 -0.64
CA LYS A 195 -19.58 -10.66 -0.91
C LYS A 195 -19.08 -9.44 -1.70
N PHE A 196 -18.85 -9.59 -3.00
CA PHE A 196 -18.34 -8.51 -3.86
C PHE A 196 -19.30 -7.35 -4.09
N LYS A 197 -20.63 -7.56 -3.93
CA LYS A 197 -21.63 -6.52 -4.16
C LYS A 197 -21.77 -5.62 -2.94
N GLY A 198 -21.10 -4.45 -2.98
CA GLY A 198 -21.09 -3.47 -1.90
C GLY A 198 -22.43 -2.81 -1.61
N ASN A 199 -22.50 -2.18 -0.44
CA ASN A 199 -23.57 -1.28 -0.04
C ASN A 199 -23.03 0.16 -0.03
N PRO A 200 -23.37 0.99 -1.04
CA PRO A 200 -22.82 2.36 -1.15
C PRO A 200 -23.23 3.26 0.02
N ASP A 201 -24.33 3.00 0.71
CA ASP A 201 -24.77 3.80 1.86
C ASP A 201 -23.81 3.67 3.06
N LEU A 202 -22.98 2.63 3.08
CA LEU A 202 -21.97 2.39 4.10
C LEU A 202 -20.56 2.82 3.67
N ILE A 203 -20.39 3.38 2.46
CA ILE A 203 -19.08 3.86 1.97
C ILE A 203 -19.07 5.39 1.98
N GLN A 204 -18.25 5.96 2.85
CA GLN A 204 -18.03 7.41 2.93
C GLN A 204 -16.66 7.73 2.35
N ILE A 205 -16.63 8.64 1.37
CA ILE A 205 -15.38 9.15 0.82
C ILE A 205 -14.81 10.18 1.79
N ILE A 206 -13.49 10.09 2.05
CA ILE A 206 -12.69 11.01 2.87
C ILE A 206 -11.47 11.48 2.06
N GLY A 207 -10.84 12.57 2.44
CA GLY A 207 -9.67 13.12 1.76
C GLY A 207 -9.17 14.39 2.43
N GLU A 208 -9.29 15.55 1.80
CA GLU A 208 -8.70 16.83 2.24
C GLU A 208 -9.09 17.24 3.68
N ASP A 209 -10.24 16.84 4.17
CA ASP A 209 -10.67 17.04 5.54
C ASP A 209 -9.77 16.30 6.54
N ILE A 210 -9.38 15.07 6.22
CA ILE A 210 -8.45 14.26 7.01
C ILE A 210 -7.02 14.76 6.83
N ASP A 211 -6.60 15.08 5.59
CA ASP A 211 -5.28 15.64 5.28
C ASP A 211 -4.97 16.83 6.18
N LYS A 212 -5.91 17.76 6.30
CA LYS A 212 -5.75 18.98 7.11
C LYS A 212 -5.54 18.66 8.58
N ILE A 213 -6.39 17.79 9.15
CA ILE A 213 -6.30 17.42 10.57
C ILE A 213 -4.99 16.66 10.84
N TYR A 214 -4.60 15.78 9.90
CA TYR A 214 -3.35 15.04 9.99
C TYR A 214 -2.14 15.97 9.95
N LEU A 215 -2.08 16.92 9.01
CA LEU A 215 -1.01 17.91 8.92
C LEU A 215 -0.92 18.79 10.16
N ASP A 216 -2.05 19.23 10.71
CA ASP A 216 -2.09 20.00 11.97
C ASP A 216 -1.52 19.18 13.14
N MET A 217 -1.84 17.87 13.21
CA MET A 217 -1.27 16.98 14.21
C MET A 217 0.23 16.80 14.01
N VAL A 218 0.69 16.52 12.78
CA VAL A 218 2.12 16.35 12.46
C VAL A 218 2.94 17.60 12.82
N LYS A 219 2.37 18.79 12.65
CA LYS A 219 3.02 20.04 13.08
C LYS A 219 3.33 20.08 14.57
N THR A 220 2.49 19.45 15.42
CA THR A 220 2.69 19.45 16.88
C THR A 220 3.91 18.65 17.34
N VAL A 221 4.43 17.74 16.50
CA VAL A 221 5.63 16.95 16.84
C VAL A 221 6.95 17.63 16.46
N SER A 222 6.90 18.86 15.96
CA SER A 222 8.11 19.66 15.71
C SER A 222 8.86 19.94 17.02
N ILE A 223 10.12 19.51 17.11
CA ILE A 223 10.92 19.60 18.34
C ILE A 223 11.44 21.05 18.54
N ASP A 224 11.91 21.69 17.47
CA ASP A 224 12.50 23.03 17.52
C ASP A 224 11.99 23.90 16.33
N PRO A 225 10.81 24.51 16.46
CA PRO A 225 10.29 25.42 15.44
C PRO A 225 11.19 26.65 15.21
N GLU A 226 11.97 27.08 16.23
CA GLU A 226 12.87 28.22 16.10
C GLU A 226 14.09 27.87 15.23
N ALA A 227 14.58 26.63 15.30
CA ALA A 227 15.63 26.16 14.39
C ALA A 227 15.16 26.22 12.94
N ILE A 228 13.92 25.75 12.68
CA ILE A 228 13.33 25.85 11.34
C ILE A 228 13.24 27.32 10.89
N ALA A 229 12.77 28.20 11.76
CA ALA A 229 12.67 29.64 11.44
C ALA A 229 14.04 30.30 11.12
N ARG A 230 15.14 29.84 11.80
CA ARG A 230 16.50 30.30 11.49
C ARG A 230 17.05 29.79 10.16
N HIS A 231 16.53 28.69 9.65
CA HIS A 231 16.97 28.00 8.43
C HIS A 231 15.84 27.88 7.37
N LYS A 232 14.87 28.81 7.40
CA LYS A 232 13.71 28.81 6.49
C LYS A 232 14.09 28.90 5.01
N ASP A 233 15.26 29.48 4.73
CA ASP A 233 15.85 29.66 3.40
C ASP A 233 16.62 28.43 2.90
N MET A 234 16.75 27.37 3.72
CA MET A 234 17.35 26.10 3.32
C MET A 234 16.67 25.60 2.03
N LYS A 235 17.49 25.24 1.05
CA LYS A 235 17.02 24.67 -0.22
C LYS A 235 16.88 23.14 -0.07
N ILE A 236 15.65 22.66 -0.08
CA ILE A 236 15.32 21.24 0.03
C ILE A 236 14.83 20.75 -1.32
N VAL A 237 15.43 19.68 -1.85
CA VAL A 237 14.90 18.94 -2.98
C VAL A 237 14.18 17.71 -2.44
N TYR A 238 12.90 17.57 -2.81
CA TYR A 238 12.08 16.44 -2.41
C TYR A 238 11.61 15.63 -3.63
N THR A 239 11.63 14.30 -3.50
CA THR A 239 10.98 13.40 -4.44
C THR A 239 10.14 12.33 -3.74
N PRO A 240 8.89 12.12 -4.15
CA PRO A 240 8.04 11.02 -3.68
C PRO A 240 8.30 9.71 -4.43
N ILE A 241 9.18 9.69 -5.42
CA ILE A 241 9.40 8.56 -6.33
C ILE A 241 8.04 8.02 -6.86
N HIS A 242 7.23 8.91 -7.46
CA HIS A 242 5.86 8.65 -7.95
C HIS A 242 4.81 8.33 -6.87
N GLY A 243 5.19 8.27 -5.60
CA GLY A 243 4.37 7.76 -4.50
C GLY A 243 3.49 8.81 -3.80
N THR A 244 2.85 8.34 -2.73
CA THR A 244 1.84 9.08 -1.95
C THR A 244 2.37 10.31 -1.25
N GLY A 245 3.68 10.36 -0.97
CA GLY A 245 4.31 11.50 -0.32
C GLY A 245 4.09 12.83 -1.06
N MET A 246 3.83 12.80 -2.39
CA MET A 246 3.51 14.01 -3.16
C MET A 246 2.26 14.75 -2.64
N MET A 247 1.34 14.04 -2.00
CA MET A 247 0.10 14.62 -1.50
C MET A 247 0.32 15.54 -0.30
N LEU A 248 1.22 15.17 0.61
CA LEU A 248 1.34 15.81 1.91
C LEU A 248 2.72 16.40 2.23
N ILE A 249 3.83 15.76 1.83
CA ILE A 249 5.16 16.16 2.28
C ILE A 249 5.54 17.57 1.83
N PRO A 250 5.34 18.02 0.58
CA PRO A 250 5.61 19.40 0.22
C PRO A 250 4.74 20.42 0.99
N ARG A 251 3.50 20.04 1.31
CA ARG A 251 2.58 20.86 2.12
C ARG A 251 3.07 20.96 3.56
N ALA A 252 3.50 19.83 4.16
CA ALA A 252 4.04 19.79 5.52
C ALA A 252 5.30 20.66 5.64
N LEU A 253 6.26 20.53 4.73
CA LEU A 253 7.49 21.33 4.73
C LEU A 253 7.19 22.84 4.65
N LYS A 254 6.28 23.24 3.76
CA LYS A 254 5.81 24.63 3.67
C LYS A 254 5.13 25.10 4.95
N MET A 255 4.26 24.27 5.54
CA MET A 255 3.54 24.60 6.77
C MET A 255 4.48 24.76 7.97
N TRP A 256 5.62 24.06 7.98
CA TRP A 256 6.65 24.23 8.98
C TRP A 256 7.49 25.50 8.79
N GLY A 257 7.48 26.10 7.59
CA GLY A 257 8.11 27.38 7.29
C GLY A 257 9.31 27.32 6.36
N PHE A 258 9.59 26.18 5.73
CA PHE A 258 10.61 26.09 4.69
C PHE A 258 10.09 26.78 3.41
N GLU A 259 10.83 27.79 2.94
CA GLU A 259 10.44 28.63 1.80
C GLU A 259 10.92 28.06 0.45
N ASN A 260 12.03 27.32 0.44
CA ASN A 260 12.72 26.84 -0.75
C ASN A 260 12.61 25.29 -0.88
N VAL A 261 11.40 24.80 -1.12
CA VAL A 261 11.14 23.38 -1.37
C VAL A 261 10.97 23.18 -2.87
N PHE A 262 11.90 22.44 -3.46
CA PHE A 262 11.92 22.06 -4.88
C PHE A 262 11.54 20.59 -5.01
N THR A 263 10.88 20.23 -6.10
CA THR A 263 10.49 18.85 -6.36
C THR A 263 11.04 18.38 -7.70
N VAL A 264 11.24 17.07 -7.87
CA VAL A 264 11.62 16.46 -9.15
C VAL A 264 10.35 16.29 -10.00
N PRO A 265 10.14 17.09 -11.06
CA PRO A 265 8.87 17.12 -11.78
C PRO A 265 8.45 15.76 -12.36
N GLU A 266 9.42 15.00 -12.89
CA GLU A 266 9.18 13.70 -13.50
C GLU A 266 8.74 12.64 -12.48
N GLN A 267 9.12 12.80 -11.22
CA GLN A 267 8.76 11.91 -10.11
C GLN A 267 7.56 12.41 -9.31
N MET A 268 7.08 13.61 -9.58
CA MET A 268 5.81 14.16 -9.04
C MET A 268 4.58 13.73 -9.87
N ILE A 269 4.73 12.73 -10.72
CA ILE A 269 3.67 12.14 -11.53
C ILE A 269 3.26 10.80 -10.90
N LYS A 270 1.98 10.64 -10.61
CA LYS A 270 1.40 9.38 -10.12
C LYS A 270 1.50 8.32 -11.22
N ASP A 271 2.40 7.35 -11.06
CA ASP A 271 2.59 6.26 -12.02
C ASP A 271 3.05 4.97 -11.32
N GLY A 272 2.20 3.95 -11.35
CA GLY A 272 2.47 2.63 -10.76
C GLY A 272 3.53 1.81 -11.51
N ASN A 273 4.00 2.27 -12.67
CA ASN A 273 5.10 1.64 -13.40
C ASN A 273 6.47 2.14 -12.98
N PHE A 274 6.54 3.21 -12.17
CA PHE A 274 7.79 3.81 -11.68
C PHE A 274 8.82 4.05 -12.79
N PRO A 275 8.48 4.78 -13.87
CA PRO A 275 9.28 4.82 -15.12
C PRO A 275 10.68 5.43 -14.95
N THR A 276 10.94 6.13 -13.85
CA THR A 276 12.21 6.82 -13.59
C THR A 276 13.17 6.03 -12.69
N VAL A 277 12.75 4.86 -12.20
CA VAL A 277 13.55 4.04 -11.27
C VAL A 277 13.36 2.55 -11.55
N ILE A 278 14.38 1.75 -11.24
CA ILE A 278 14.29 0.28 -11.29
C ILE A 278 13.49 -0.23 -10.07
N SER A 279 13.74 0.36 -8.89
CA SER A 279 13.04 0.06 -7.66
C SER A 279 12.76 1.36 -6.91
N PRO A 280 11.52 1.61 -6.46
CA PRO A 280 11.15 2.85 -5.78
C PRO A 280 11.58 2.85 -4.29
N ASN A 281 12.84 2.49 -4.03
CA ASN A 281 13.41 2.47 -2.68
C ASN A 281 14.29 3.72 -2.45
N PRO A 282 13.92 4.62 -1.53
CA PRO A 282 14.62 5.86 -1.29
C PRO A 282 16.03 5.68 -0.67
N GLU A 283 16.40 4.47 -0.26
CA GLU A 283 17.77 4.16 0.18
C GLU A 283 18.72 3.81 -0.99
N ASN A 284 18.18 3.63 -2.20
CA ASN A 284 18.98 3.30 -3.38
C ASN A 284 19.51 4.57 -4.06
N ALA A 285 20.81 4.63 -4.32
CA ALA A 285 21.44 5.75 -5.01
C ALA A 285 20.81 6.05 -6.38
N GLU A 286 20.39 5.00 -7.09
CA GLU A 286 19.71 5.12 -8.38
C GLU A 286 18.37 5.87 -8.25
N ALA A 287 17.56 5.54 -7.24
CA ALA A 287 16.26 6.17 -7.02
C ALA A 287 16.38 7.67 -6.64
N LEU A 288 17.45 8.05 -5.95
CA LEU A 288 17.73 9.44 -5.59
C LEU A 288 18.49 10.23 -6.67
N SER A 289 18.97 9.57 -7.73
CA SER A 289 19.87 10.20 -8.71
C SER A 289 19.32 11.48 -9.33
N MET A 290 18.01 11.51 -9.69
CA MET A 290 17.38 12.68 -10.26
C MET A 290 17.31 13.83 -9.25
N ALA A 291 16.95 13.54 -8.00
CA ALA A 291 16.87 14.54 -6.94
C ALA A 291 18.27 15.10 -6.58
N VAL A 292 19.30 14.25 -6.53
CA VAL A 292 20.68 14.67 -6.31
C VAL A 292 21.20 15.52 -7.48
N ASN A 293 20.85 15.18 -8.73
CA ASN A 293 21.23 15.99 -9.89
C ASN A 293 20.58 17.37 -9.84
N LEU A 294 19.28 17.46 -9.56
CA LEU A 294 18.60 18.73 -9.35
C LEU A 294 19.22 19.53 -8.20
N ALA A 295 19.55 18.84 -7.10
CA ALA A 295 20.20 19.49 -5.96
C ALA A 295 21.59 20.08 -6.29
N LYS A 296 22.37 19.43 -7.15
CA LYS A 296 23.64 19.96 -7.67
C LYS A 296 23.42 21.18 -8.55
N GLU A 297 22.40 21.15 -9.41
CA GLU A 297 22.08 22.24 -10.33
C GLU A 297 21.69 23.54 -9.62
N ILE A 298 20.85 23.44 -8.57
CA ILE A 298 20.35 24.62 -7.84
C ILE A 298 21.19 24.97 -6.59
N ASP A 299 22.27 24.23 -6.33
CA ASP A 299 23.08 24.31 -5.13
C ASP A 299 22.20 24.17 -3.86
N ALA A 300 21.53 23.03 -3.74
CA ALA A 300 20.68 22.71 -2.60
C ALA A 300 21.48 22.23 -1.39
N ASP A 301 20.84 22.30 -0.21
CA ASP A 301 21.42 21.91 1.08
C ASP A 301 21.06 20.47 1.44
N LEU A 302 19.84 20.01 1.06
CA LEU A 302 19.29 18.72 1.47
C LEU A 302 18.48 18.10 0.34
N VAL A 303 18.60 16.78 0.17
CA VAL A 303 17.72 15.95 -0.63
C VAL A 303 16.94 15.04 0.30
N MET A 304 15.62 14.94 0.08
CA MET A 304 14.73 14.03 0.77
C MET A 304 13.92 13.21 -0.26
N ALA A 305 13.72 11.94 0.04
CA ALA A 305 12.86 11.07 -0.76
C ALA A 305 11.99 10.19 0.14
N SER A 306 10.81 9.84 -0.33
CA SER A 306 9.96 8.83 0.31
C SER A 306 9.67 7.68 -0.66
N ASP A 307 9.42 6.48 -0.11
CA ASP A 307 8.94 5.34 -0.89
C ASP A 307 7.45 5.52 -1.28
N PRO A 308 6.89 4.62 -2.12
CA PRO A 308 5.54 4.81 -2.66
C PRO A 308 4.42 4.99 -1.65
N ASP A 309 4.49 4.40 -0.46
CA ASP A 309 3.50 4.58 0.60
C ASP A 309 3.97 5.50 1.74
N ALA A 310 5.14 6.14 1.54
CA ALA A 310 5.70 7.21 2.37
C ALA A 310 5.84 6.86 3.87
N ASP A 311 6.14 5.60 4.18
CA ASP A 311 6.51 5.15 5.52
C ASP A 311 8.04 5.06 5.73
N ARG A 312 8.83 5.37 4.68
CA ARG A 312 10.30 5.43 4.69
C ARG A 312 10.80 6.75 4.14
N VAL A 313 11.97 7.17 4.61
CA VAL A 313 12.68 8.35 4.12
C VAL A 313 14.10 7.99 3.71
N GLY A 314 14.53 8.51 2.55
CA GLY A 314 15.93 8.55 2.14
C GLY A 314 16.42 9.98 2.15
N ILE A 315 17.65 10.19 2.57
CA ILE A 315 18.27 11.51 2.70
C ILE A 315 19.62 11.53 1.99
N ALA A 316 19.95 12.66 1.35
CA ALA A 316 21.30 12.94 0.93
C ALA A 316 21.69 14.39 1.29
N CYS A 317 22.93 14.59 1.69
CA CYS A 317 23.51 15.89 2.01
C CYS A 317 24.96 15.97 1.55
N LYS A 318 25.54 17.16 1.58
CA LYS A 318 26.96 17.35 1.27
C LYS A 318 27.83 16.96 2.47
N ASP A 319 28.96 16.28 2.21
CA ASP A 319 30.03 16.07 3.19
C ASP A 319 30.94 17.30 3.34
N ASP A 320 31.96 17.19 4.19
CA ASP A 320 32.96 18.27 4.43
C ASP A 320 33.76 18.68 3.17
N LYS A 321 33.71 17.85 2.12
CA LYS A 321 34.36 18.13 0.83
C LYS A 321 33.40 18.70 -0.19
N GLY A 322 32.11 18.82 0.15
CA GLY A 322 31.05 19.26 -0.75
C GLY A 322 30.49 18.17 -1.67
N GLU A 323 30.85 16.90 -1.41
CA GLU A 323 30.34 15.76 -2.19
C GLU A 323 29.01 15.26 -1.61
N TRP A 324 28.06 14.94 -2.49
CA TRP A 324 26.78 14.40 -2.08
C TRP A 324 26.90 12.97 -1.58
N VAL A 325 26.49 12.72 -0.35
CA VAL A 325 26.45 11.40 0.28
C VAL A 325 25.05 11.03 0.70
N LEU A 326 24.68 9.78 0.49
CA LEU A 326 23.41 9.23 0.96
C LEU A 326 23.54 8.83 2.44
N ILE A 327 22.55 9.21 3.21
CA ILE A 327 22.42 8.86 4.62
C ILE A 327 21.39 7.72 4.71
N ASN A 328 21.80 6.56 5.20
CA ASN A 328 20.90 5.43 5.40
C ASN A 328 20.03 5.61 6.65
N GLY A 329 19.00 4.77 6.81
CA GLY A 329 18.06 4.85 7.92
C GLY A 329 18.74 4.83 9.31
N ASN A 330 19.78 4.01 9.50
CA ASN A 330 20.51 3.94 10.77
C ASN A 330 21.33 5.21 11.07
N GLN A 331 21.74 5.94 10.03
CA GLN A 331 22.47 7.20 10.18
C GLN A 331 21.51 8.40 10.34
N THR A 332 20.28 8.27 9.90
CA THR A 332 19.24 9.31 9.98
C THR A 332 18.61 9.35 11.37
N CYS A 333 18.47 8.20 12.04
CA CYS A 333 17.99 8.07 13.42
C CYS A 333 19.10 8.39 14.43
#